data_40667ce3989cd999abfa1749039a68f7
#
_entry.id   40667ce3989cd999abfa1749039a68f7
#
_cell.length_a   1.000
_cell.length_b   1.000
_cell.length_c   1.000
_cell.angle_alpha   90.00
_cell.angle_beta   90.00
_cell.angle_gamma   90.00
#
_symmetry.space_group_name_H-M   'P 1'
#
loop_
_entity.id
_entity.type
_entity.pdbx_description
1 polymer ?
#
loop_
_entity_poly.entity_id
_entity_poly.type
_entity_poly.pdbx_seq_one_letter_code
_entity_poly.pdbx_strand_id
1 'polypeptide(L)'
;MAVLNVGTHRAALVRQLEQGADQLCETISSSTYYDMLENRRDDLHQQIVTIGHQKGIEKIRLFNSVGAIMFSSDEEEIGRSVDKKAEACFACHAAGRPLEKLPIRARSRVYRSAAGHRVLGMIRPIPNQPGCSAAPCHAHRAEETVLGVLDVNLSLAEVDRQIAADHRLMLLLAALAIAASSLLLWWLSARLVLRPVAALIAGTRKVAEGDLTTTLPAGARHELGDLARAFNDMTRRLAEAQRQLAQADKLASVGRHARPVSRRRRNR
;
A
#
# COMPACT_ATOMS: atom_id res chain seq x y z
N MET A 1 5.98 -7.54 4.42
CA MET A 1 5.65 -6.51 5.43
C MET A 1 4.56 -5.55 4.96
N ALA A 2 4.64 -4.88 3.79
CA ALA A 2 3.62 -3.94 3.32
C ALA A 2 2.21 -4.55 3.12
N VAL A 3 2.09 -5.75 2.56
CA VAL A 3 0.81 -6.42 2.29
C VAL A 3 0.07 -6.83 3.58
N LEU A 4 0.80 -7.23 4.62
CA LEU A 4 0.22 -7.53 5.95
C LEU A 4 -0.34 -6.28 6.63
N ASN A 5 0.28 -5.11 6.43
CA ASN A 5 -0.15 -3.84 7.03
C ASN A 5 -1.46 -3.34 6.41
N VAL A 6 -1.67 -3.55 5.12
CA VAL A 6 -2.91 -3.14 4.41
C VAL A 6 -4.13 -3.92 4.89
N GLY A 7 -3.99 -5.24 5.09
CA GLY A 7 -5.08 -6.09 5.60
C GLY A 7 -5.51 -5.72 7.02
N THR A 8 -4.55 -5.46 7.90
CA THR A 8 -4.81 -5.07 9.30
C THR A 8 -5.42 -3.67 9.39
N HIS A 9 -4.94 -2.74 8.57
CA HIS A 9 -5.47 -1.37 8.52
C HIS A 9 -6.92 -1.35 8.03
N ARG A 10 -7.24 -2.08 6.96
CA ARG A 10 -8.59 -2.23 6.45
C ARG A 10 -9.55 -2.85 7.49
N ALA A 11 -9.10 -3.91 8.17
CA ALA A 11 -9.90 -4.54 9.23
C ALA A 11 -10.14 -3.61 10.43
N ALA A 12 -9.17 -2.75 10.76
CA ALA A 12 -9.31 -1.73 11.81
C ALA A 12 -10.34 -0.66 11.42
N LEU A 13 -10.27 -0.15 10.19
CA LEU A 13 -11.24 0.82 9.65
C LEU A 13 -12.67 0.26 9.63
N VAL A 14 -12.86 -0.98 9.20
CA VAL A 14 -14.18 -1.62 9.21
C VAL A 14 -14.73 -1.72 10.63
N ARG A 15 -13.91 -2.14 11.59
CA ARG A 15 -14.34 -2.19 13.01
C ARG A 15 -14.73 -0.81 13.55
N GLN A 16 -13.99 0.23 13.21
CA GLN A 16 -14.31 1.59 13.62
C GLN A 16 -15.63 2.07 13.00
N LEU A 17 -15.87 1.72 11.74
CA LEU A 17 -17.13 2.01 11.05
C LEU A 17 -18.31 1.23 11.66
N GLU A 18 -18.13 -0.04 12.04
CA GLU A 18 -19.14 -0.83 12.75
C GLU A 18 -19.52 -0.19 14.09
N GLN A 19 -18.54 0.30 14.86
CA GLN A 19 -18.78 1.01 16.10
C GLN A 19 -19.52 2.33 15.89
N GLY A 20 -19.10 3.12 14.88
CA GLY A 20 -19.78 4.35 14.52
C GLY A 20 -21.22 4.13 14.05
N ALA A 21 -21.46 3.07 13.27
CA ALA A 21 -22.78 2.67 12.81
C ALA A 21 -23.70 2.26 14.00
N ASP A 22 -23.14 1.51 14.97
CA ASP A 22 -23.89 1.12 16.17
C ASP A 22 -24.27 2.35 17.03
N GLN A 23 -23.32 3.28 17.19
CA GLN A 23 -23.56 4.53 17.91
C GLN A 23 -24.61 5.42 17.20
N LEU A 24 -24.58 5.45 15.86
CA LEU A 24 -25.60 6.14 15.07
C LEU A 24 -26.97 5.49 15.25
N CYS A 25 -27.07 4.16 15.21
CA CYS A 25 -28.30 3.44 15.50
C CYS A 25 -28.84 3.76 16.90
N GLU A 26 -27.98 3.83 17.92
CA GLU A 26 -28.32 4.24 19.28
C GLU A 26 -28.93 5.65 19.31
N THR A 27 -28.22 6.58 18.65
CA THR A 27 -28.66 7.99 18.60
C THR A 27 -30.02 8.12 17.91
N ILE A 28 -30.20 7.47 16.75
CA ILE A 28 -31.49 7.48 16.04
C ILE A 28 -32.62 6.86 16.94
N SER A 29 -32.32 5.69 17.50
CA SER A 29 -33.32 5.02 18.36
C SER A 29 -33.73 5.86 19.56
N SER A 30 -32.75 6.57 20.17
CA SER A 30 -33.04 7.45 21.33
C SER A 30 -33.77 8.72 20.93
N SER A 31 -33.39 9.35 19.80
CA SER A 31 -34.05 10.58 19.34
C SER A 31 -35.49 10.35 18.89
N THR A 32 -35.78 9.18 18.32
CA THR A 32 -37.09 8.84 17.81
C THR A 32 -38.00 8.17 18.86
N TYR A 33 -37.49 7.87 20.07
CA TYR A 33 -38.21 7.14 21.11
C TYR A 33 -39.52 7.81 21.50
N TYR A 34 -39.50 9.12 21.77
CA TYR A 34 -40.70 9.83 22.19
C TYR A 34 -41.72 9.97 21.07
N ASP A 35 -41.32 10.15 19.84
CA ASP A 35 -42.22 10.21 18.70
C ASP A 35 -42.88 8.86 18.43
N MET A 36 -42.17 7.76 18.63
CA MET A 36 -42.76 6.42 18.62
C MET A 36 -43.74 6.21 19.78
N LEU A 37 -43.40 6.66 20.99
CA LEU A 37 -44.24 6.49 22.19
C LEU A 37 -45.54 7.27 22.08
N GLU A 38 -45.49 8.49 21.56
CA GLU A 38 -46.65 9.37 21.36
C GLU A 38 -47.38 9.14 20.04
N ASN A 39 -46.92 8.15 19.22
CA ASN A 39 -47.44 7.81 17.90
C ASN A 39 -47.43 9.00 16.92
N ARG A 40 -46.42 9.87 17.04
CA ARG A 40 -46.22 11.01 16.11
C ARG A 40 -45.53 10.53 14.82
N ARG A 41 -46.32 9.90 13.97
CA ARG A 41 -45.83 9.19 12.79
C ARG A 41 -45.16 10.13 11.75
N ASP A 42 -45.71 11.32 11.58
CA ASP A 42 -45.22 12.29 10.60
C ASP A 42 -43.87 12.87 11.05
N ASP A 43 -43.73 13.19 12.35
CA ASP A 43 -42.47 13.69 12.91
C ASP A 43 -41.39 12.61 12.82
N LEU A 44 -41.71 11.36 13.16
CA LEU A 44 -40.83 10.20 13.05
C LEU A 44 -40.37 9.99 11.57
N HIS A 45 -41.32 10.05 10.63
CA HIS A 45 -41.01 9.92 9.20
C HIS A 45 -40.06 11.01 8.74
N GLN A 46 -40.35 12.26 9.05
CA GLN A 46 -39.54 13.40 8.71
C GLN A 46 -38.10 13.32 9.25
N GLN A 47 -37.96 12.84 10.52
CA GLN A 47 -36.64 12.60 11.12
C GLN A 47 -35.86 11.52 10.35
N ILE A 48 -36.49 10.36 10.06
CA ILE A 48 -35.85 9.27 9.30
C ILE A 48 -35.41 9.73 7.91
N VAL A 49 -36.24 10.48 7.18
CA VAL A 49 -35.94 11.05 5.89
C VAL A 49 -34.78 12.05 6.00
N THR A 50 -34.84 12.97 6.96
CA THR A 50 -33.82 13.99 7.17
C THR A 50 -32.45 13.37 7.49
N ILE A 51 -32.40 12.39 8.37
CA ILE A 51 -31.16 11.69 8.73
C ILE A 51 -30.70 10.83 7.55
N GLY A 52 -31.63 10.14 6.87
CA GLY A 52 -31.32 9.25 5.76
C GLY A 52 -30.69 9.95 4.55
N HIS A 53 -30.92 11.25 4.37
CA HIS A 53 -30.31 12.06 3.31
C HIS A 53 -28.96 12.67 3.69
N GLN A 54 -28.44 12.41 4.88
CA GLN A 54 -27.10 12.88 5.26
C GLN A 54 -26.01 12.15 4.49
N LYS A 55 -24.91 12.87 4.24
CA LYS A 55 -23.77 12.33 3.52
C LYS A 55 -23.21 11.07 4.23
N GLY A 56 -23.06 10.00 3.47
CA GLY A 56 -22.54 8.72 3.98
C GLY A 56 -23.63 7.75 4.42
N ILE A 57 -24.87 8.19 4.55
CA ILE A 57 -26.01 7.30 4.78
C ILE A 57 -26.60 6.93 3.42
N GLU A 58 -26.75 5.63 3.20
CA GLU A 58 -27.36 5.08 1.98
C GLU A 58 -28.88 4.98 2.17
N LYS A 59 -29.29 4.47 3.33
CA LYS A 59 -30.70 4.23 3.63
C LYS A 59 -30.91 3.96 5.12
N ILE A 60 -32.07 4.40 5.64
CA ILE A 60 -32.54 4.05 6.97
C ILE A 60 -33.94 3.44 6.82
N ARG A 61 -34.19 2.32 7.51
CA ARG A 61 -35.48 1.64 7.50
C ARG A 61 -35.87 1.22 8.90
N LEU A 62 -37.14 1.25 9.18
CA LEU A 62 -37.74 0.73 10.40
C LEU A 62 -38.74 -0.37 10.06
N PHE A 63 -38.48 -1.58 10.53
CA PHE A 63 -39.32 -2.74 10.32
C PHE A 63 -40.16 -2.99 11.59
N ASN A 64 -41.39 -3.46 11.43
CA ASN A 64 -42.16 -4.02 12.53
C ASN A 64 -41.78 -5.49 12.80
N SER A 65 -42.40 -6.10 13.83
CA SER A 65 -42.15 -7.49 14.26
C SER A 65 -42.49 -8.54 13.19
N VAL A 66 -43.32 -8.20 12.19
CA VAL A 66 -43.63 -9.10 11.07
C VAL A 66 -42.72 -8.88 9.83
N GLY A 67 -41.85 -7.86 9.85
CA GLY A 67 -40.93 -7.57 8.80
C GLY A 67 -41.45 -6.60 7.74
N ALA A 68 -42.56 -5.91 7.98
CA ALA A 68 -43.03 -4.85 7.12
C ALA A 68 -42.26 -3.55 7.36
N ILE A 69 -41.87 -2.85 6.29
CA ILE A 69 -41.22 -1.54 6.35
C ILE A 69 -42.26 -0.50 6.75
N MET A 70 -42.16 0.00 7.97
CA MET A 70 -43.08 1.02 8.50
C MET A 70 -42.65 2.43 8.14
N PHE A 71 -41.31 2.66 8.15
CA PHE A 71 -40.69 3.92 7.80
C PHE A 71 -39.43 3.65 7.00
N SER A 72 -39.13 4.49 6.01
CA SER A 72 -37.92 4.44 5.20
C SER A 72 -37.54 5.84 4.76
N SER A 73 -36.23 6.09 4.60
CA SER A 73 -35.72 7.27 3.89
C SER A 73 -35.97 7.19 2.37
N ASP A 74 -36.38 6.02 1.87
CA ASP A 74 -36.85 5.76 0.52
C ASP A 74 -38.35 5.43 0.57
N GLU A 75 -39.20 6.40 0.20
CA GLU A 75 -40.63 6.28 0.31
C GLU A 75 -41.22 5.13 -0.50
N GLU A 76 -40.58 4.73 -1.60
CA GLU A 76 -41.08 3.65 -2.45
C GLU A 76 -41.04 2.27 -1.76
N GLU A 77 -40.26 2.12 -0.69
CA GLU A 77 -40.15 0.86 0.06
C GLU A 77 -41.17 0.71 1.17
N ILE A 78 -41.85 1.80 1.58
CA ILE A 78 -42.80 1.78 2.69
C ILE A 78 -43.96 0.82 2.38
N GLY A 79 -44.33 -0.02 3.34
CA GLY A 79 -45.32 -1.05 3.21
C GLY A 79 -44.88 -2.37 2.56
N ARG A 80 -43.67 -2.40 1.97
CA ARG A 80 -43.11 -3.68 1.49
C ARG A 80 -42.67 -4.54 2.66
N SER A 81 -42.69 -5.86 2.49
CA SER A 81 -42.17 -6.81 3.48
C SER A 81 -40.80 -7.31 3.10
N VAL A 82 -39.90 -7.40 4.08
CA VAL A 82 -38.59 -8.01 3.91
C VAL A 82 -38.66 -9.49 4.26
N ASP A 83 -37.88 -10.30 3.53
CA ASP A 83 -37.78 -11.73 3.87
C ASP A 83 -37.00 -11.87 5.18
N LYS A 84 -37.61 -12.53 6.17
CA LYS A 84 -36.98 -12.83 7.47
C LYS A 84 -35.80 -13.76 7.39
N LYS A 85 -35.63 -14.47 6.26
CA LYS A 85 -34.46 -15.27 5.92
C LYS A 85 -33.38 -14.47 5.20
N ALA A 86 -33.67 -13.23 4.80
CA ALA A 86 -32.67 -12.33 4.22
C ALA A 86 -31.55 -12.02 5.24
N GLU A 87 -30.39 -11.68 4.74
CA GLU A 87 -29.18 -11.43 5.55
C GLU A 87 -29.40 -10.48 6.72
N ALA A 88 -30.28 -9.49 6.58
CA ALA A 88 -30.60 -8.52 7.64
C ALA A 88 -31.31 -9.15 8.86
N CYS A 89 -32.11 -10.19 8.65
CA CYS A 89 -32.98 -10.75 9.66
C CYS A 89 -32.48 -12.10 10.22
N PHE A 90 -31.65 -12.80 9.43
CA PHE A 90 -31.21 -14.16 9.75
C PHE A 90 -30.51 -14.28 11.11
N ALA A 91 -29.64 -13.34 11.48
CA ALA A 91 -28.93 -13.39 12.77
C ALA A 91 -29.85 -13.35 13.98
N CYS A 92 -31.00 -12.61 13.90
CA CYS A 92 -32.00 -12.55 14.96
C CYS A 92 -32.97 -13.74 14.95
N HIS A 93 -33.28 -14.26 13.74
CA HIS A 93 -34.32 -15.28 13.56
C HIS A 93 -33.81 -16.70 13.45
N ALA A 94 -32.48 -16.93 13.43
CA ALA A 94 -31.86 -18.26 13.31
C ALA A 94 -32.30 -19.24 14.41
N ALA A 95 -32.63 -18.76 15.61
CA ALA A 95 -33.10 -19.54 16.74
C ALA A 95 -34.64 -19.65 16.84
N GLY A 96 -35.37 -19.23 15.80
CA GLY A 96 -36.85 -19.29 15.78
C GLY A 96 -37.56 -18.18 16.55
N ARG A 97 -36.85 -17.34 17.30
CA ARG A 97 -37.39 -16.16 17.99
C ARG A 97 -36.34 -15.02 17.95
N PRO A 98 -36.79 -13.75 17.91
CA PRO A 98 -35.90 -12.62 17.88
C PRO A 98 -35.03 -12.52 19.15
N LEU A 99 -33.73 -12.24 18.96
CA LEU A 99 -32.79 -12.01 20.05
C LEU A 99 -32.74 -10.51 20.38
N GLU A 100 -32.92 -10.16 21.65
CA GLU A 100 -32.89 -8.77 22.13
C GLU A 100 -31.46 -8.18 22.11
N LYS A 101 -30.46 -9.01 22.38
CA LYS A 101 -29.06 -8.59 22.50
C LYS A 101 -28.20 -9.43 21.61
N LEU A 102 -27.55 -8.77 20.64
CA LEU A 102 -26.59 -9.36 19.72
C LEU A 102 -25.29 -8.57 19.77
N PRO A 103 -24.13 -9.21 19.67
CA PRO A 103 -22.86 -8.50 19.52
C PRO A 103 -22.86 -7.70 18.21
N ILE A 104 -22.10 -6.60 18.16
CA ILE A 104 -22.04 -5.68 17.00
C ILE A 104 -21.79 -6.44 15.69
N ARG A 105 -20.84 -7.38 15.69
CA ARG A 105 -20.51 -8.18 14.50
C ARG A 105 -21.65 -9.07 13.99
N ALA A 106 -22.56 -9.47 14.85
CA ALA A 106 -23.72 -10.26 14.43
C ALA A 106 -24.86 -9.37 13.92
N ARG A 107 -24.78 -8.05 14.17
CA ARG A 107 -25.73 -7.05 13.72
C ARG A 107 -25.25 -6.27 12.49
N SER A 108 -23.95 -6.37 12.15
CA SER A 108 -23.35 -5.74 10.98
C SER A 108 -23.26 -6.69 9.80
N ARG A 109 -23.41 -6.16 8.62
CA ARG A 109 -23.18 -6.85 7.34
C ARG A 109 -22.60 -5.90 6.31
N VAL A 110 -21.69 -6.39 5.48
CA VAL A 110 -21.18 -5.64 4.33
C VAL A 110 -21.67 -6.32 3.05
N TYR A 111 -22.37 -5.59 2.22
CA TYR A 111 -22.90 -6.06 0.96
C TYR A 111 -22.67 -5.05 -0.17
N ARG A 112 -23.00 -5.41 -1.40
CA ARG A 112 -22.95 -4.50 -2.55
C ARG A 112 -24.34 -3.96 -2.84
N SER A 113 -24.44 -2.64 -2.99
CA SER A 113 -25.67 -1.99 -3.44
C SER A 113 -25.94 -2.28 -4.92
N ALA A 114 -27.14 -1.98 -5.39
CA ALA A 114 -27.48 -2.04 -6.81
C ALA A 114 -26.60 -1.12 -7.66
N ALA A 115 -26.07 -0.03 -7.11
CA ALA A 115 -25.11 0.87 -7.73
C ALA A 115 -23.66 0.33 -7.75
N GLY A 116 -23.42 -0.87 -7.21
CA GLY A 116 -22.15 -1.59 -7.28
C GLY A 116 -21.11 -1.25 -6.20
N HIS A 117 -21.34 -0.23 -5.37
CA HIS A 117 -20.46 0.10 -4.26
C HIS A 117 -20.79 -0.73 -3.00
N ARG A 118 -19.86 -0.77 -2.06
CA ARG A 118 -20.06 -1.48 -0.78
C ARG A 118 -20.88 -0.64 0.19
N VAL A 119 -21.75 -1.32 0.92
CA VAL A 119 -22.62 -0.75 1.96
C VAL A 119 -22.41 -1.54 3.25
N LEU A 120 -22.27 -0.84 4.36
CA LEU A 120 -22.30 -1.41 5.72
C LEU A 120 -23.73 -1.26 6.24
N GLY A 121 -24.46 -2.37 6.34
CA GLY A 121 -25.74 -2.42 7.02
C GLY A 121 -25.56 -2.76 8.49
N MET A 122 -26.22 -2.00 9.36
CA MET A 122 -26.27 -2.23 10.80
C MET A 122 -27.73 -2.33 11.23
N ILE A 123 -28.06 -3.41 11.92
CA ILE A 123 -29.40 -3.60 12.49
C ILE A 123 -29.37 -3.38 14.01
N ARG A 124 -30.44 -2.77 14.53
CA ARG A 124 -30.68 -2.62 15.97
C ARG A 124 -32.11 -3.03 16.32
N PRO A 125 -32.28 -4.06 17.15
CA PRO A 125 -33.60 -4.40 17.68
C PRO A 125 -34.16 -3.26 18.56
N ILE A 126 -35.44 -2.97 18.45
CA ILE A 126 -36.14 -2.02 19.30
C ILE A 126 -36.85 -2.84 20.40
N PRO A 127 -36.32 -2.81 21.64
CA PRO A 127 -36.89 -3.58 22.71
C PRO A 127 -38.23 -2.99 23.20
N ASN A 128 -39.12 -3.83 23.68
CA ASN A 128 -40.32 -3.41 24.32
C ASN A 128 -39.99 -2.90 25.74
N GLN A 129 -40.00 -1.59 25.91
CA GLN A 129 -39.78 -0.97 27.23
C GLN A 129 -41.11 -0.84 28.01
N PRO A 130 -41.07 -0.69 29.35
CA PRO A 130 -42.31 -0.53 30.15
C PRO A 130 -43.22 0.58 29.65
N GLY A 131 -42.63 1.70 29.15
CA GLY A 131 -43.39 2.80 28.55
C GLY A 131 -44.16 2.39 27.29
N CYS A 132 -43.63 1.49 26.49
CA CYS A 132 -44.26 1.03 25.25
C CYS A 132 -45.46 0.11 25.50
N SER A 133 -45.48 -0.59 26.66
CA SER A 133 -46.61 -1.46 27.06
C SER A 133 -47.70 -0.72 27.79
N ALA A 134 -47.43 0.50 28.29
CA ALA A 134 -48.39 1.28 29.09
C ALA A 134 -48.79 2.60 28.42
N ALA A 135 -48.41 2.83 27.16
CA ALA A 135 -48.67 4.07 26.43
C ALA A 135 -50.18 4.29 26.23
N PRO A 136 -50.70 5.52 26.46
CA PRO A 136 -52.13 5.79 26.37
C PRO A 136 -52.66 5.79 24.93
N CYS A 137 -51.79 6.02 23.95
CA CYS A 137 -52.20 6.11 22.53
C CYS A 137 -52.26 4.75 21.86
N HIS A 138 -51.32 3.84 22.22
CA HIS A 138 -51.25 2.45 21.76
C HIS A 138 -50.38 1.67 22.73
N ALA A 139 -50.69 0.43 22.93
CA ALA A 139 -49.93 -0.43 23.84
C ALA A 139 -49.52 -1.72 23.11
N HIS A 140 -48.26 -2.04 23.19
CA HIS A 140 -47.76 -3.34 22.78
C HIS A 140 -47.97 -4.39 23.84
N ARG A 141 -48.14 -5.66 23.45
CA ARG A 141 -48.30 -6.74 24.43
C ARG A 141 -47.02 -6.87 25.26
N ALA A 142 -47.18 -7.02 26.56
CA ALA A 142 -46.01 -7.13 27.46
C ALA A 142 -45.14 -8.36 27.18
N GLU A 143 -45.71 -9.38 26.53
CA GLU A 143 -45.01 -10.61 26.13
C GLU A 143 -44.12 -10.41 24.85
N GLU A 144 -44.36 -9.35 24.09
CA GLU A 144 -43.51 -9.01 22.94
C GLU A 144 -42.22 -8.40 23.45
N THR A 145 -41.07 -9.02 23.13
CA THR A 145 -39.75 -8.56 23.62
C THR A 145 -39.10 -7.58 22.64
N VAL A 146 -39.35 -7.72 21.34
CA VAL A 146 -38.83 -6.86 20.26
C VAL A 146 -40.00 -6.34 19.43
N LEU A 147 -40.17 -5.04 19.39
CA LEU A 147 -41.25 -4.35 18.67
C LEU A 147 -40.95 -4.14 17.20
N GLY A 148 -39.67 -4.05 16.85
CA GLY A 148 -39.22 -3.80 15.49
C GLY A 148 -37.69 -3.80 15.39
N VAL A 149 -37.20 -3.44 14.22
CA VAL A 149 -35.78 -3.36 13.94
C VAL A 149 -35.48 -2.08 13.17
N LEU A 150 -34.55 -1.30 13.68
CA LEU A 150 -33.93 -0.20 12.95
C LEU A 150 -32.80 -0.78 12.10
N ASP A 151 -32.78 -0.51 10.79
CA ASP A 151 -31.76 -0.90 9.84
C ASP A 151 -31.14 0.37 9.23
N VAL A 152 -29.87 0.61 9.53
CA VAL A 152 -29.11 1.75 9.03
C VAL A 152 -28.05 1.25 8.07
N ASN A 153 -28.05 1.78 6.86
CA ASN A 153 -27.16 1.40 5.79
C ASN A 153 -26.23 2.57 5.46
N LEU A 154 -24.91 2.35 5.62
CA LEU A 154 -23.87 3.36 5.39
C LEU A 154 -23.10 3.05 4.12
N SER A 155 -22.94 4.05 3.23
CA SER A 155 -22.14 3.91 2.02
C SER A 155 -20.64 3.85 2.36
N LEU A 156 -19.95 2.83 1.88
CA LEU A 156 -18.49 2.69 1.99
C LEU A 156 -17.76 3.27 0.77
N ALA A 157 -18.47 3.88 -0.18
CA ALA A 157 -17.90 4.38 -1.43
C ALA A 157 -16.79 5.42 -1.20
N GLU A 158 -16.97 6.32 -0.23
CA GLU A 158 -15.96 7.32 0.11
C GLU A 158 -14.71 6.69 0.74
N VAL A 159 -14.92 5.76 1.66
CA VAL A 159 -13.84 5.01 2.31
C VAL A 159 -13.04 4.21 1.29
N ASP A 160 -13.73 3.53 0.36
CA ASP A 160 -13.07 2.78 -0.73
C ASP A 160 -12.27 3.70 -1.66
N ARG A 161 -12.78 4.90 -1.96
CA ARG A 161 -12.03 5.89 -2.75
C ARG A 161 -10.77 6.38 -2.04
N GLN A 162 -10.86 6.69 -0.75
CA GLN A 162 -9.72 7.13 0.05
C GLN A 162 -8.65 6.02 0.11
N ILE A 163 -9.05 4.79 0.41
CA ILE A 163 -8.13 3.64 0.41
C ILE A 163 -7.45 3.48 -0.95
N ALA A 164 -8.19 3.62 -2.05
CA ALA A 164 -7.62 3.51 -3.39
C ALA A 164 -6.64 4.65 -3.72
N ALA A 165 -6.92 5.88 -3.25
CA ALA A 165 -6.03 7.02 -3.42
C ALA A 165 -4.73 6.85 -2.62
N ASP A 166 -4.82 6.43 -1.36
CA ASP A 166 -3.67 6.17 -0.51
C ASP A 166 -2.78 5.05 -1.06
N HIS A 167 -3.40 3.99 -1.59
CA HIS A 167 -2.66 2.91 -2.26
C HIS A 167 -1.90 3.41 -3.50
N ARG A 168 -2.52 4.24 -4.33
CA ARG A 168 -1.85 4.82 -5.51
C ARG A 168 -0.65 5.66 -5.10
N LEU A 169 -0.82 6.51 -4.10
CA LEU A 169 0.27 7.34 -3.57
C LEU A 169 1.42 6.48 -3.02
N MET A 170 1.12 5.45 -2.22
CA MET A 170 2.12 4.52 -1.71
C MET A 170 2.87 3.79 -2.82
N LEU A 171 2.17 3.33 -3.86
CA LEU A 171 2.80 2.67 -5.02
C LEU A 171 3.70 3.63 -5.80
N LEU A 172 3.28 4.88 -6.00
CA LEU A 172 4.10 5.91 -6.66
C LEU A 172 5.37 6.21 -5.86
N LEU A 173 5.25 6.39 -4.54
CA LEU A 173 6.41 6.63 -3.67
C LEU A 173 7.37 5.45 -3.65
N ALA A 174 6.85 4.22 -3.59
CA ALA A 174 7.66 3.00 -3.67
C ALA A 174 8.39 2.89 -5.02
N ALA A 175 7.71 3.15 -6.13
CA ALA A 175 8.31 3.14 -7.47
C ALA A 175 9.41 4.20 -7.59
N LEU A 176 9.17 5.41 -7.07
CA LEU A 176 10.16 6.49 -7.06
C LEU A 176 11.40 6.12 -6.24
N ALA A 177 11.19 5.53 -5.04
CA ALA A 177 12.29 5.08 -4.19
C ALA A 177 13.13 3.98 -4.84
N ILE A 178 12.49 3.02 -5.50
CA ILE A 178 13.18 1.96 -6.25
C ILE A 178 13.96 2.55 -7.42
N ALA A 179 13.35 3.47 -8.20
CA ALA A 179 14.03 4.12 -9.32
C ALA A 179 15.24 4.93 -8.85
N ALA A 180 15.09 5.72 -7.78
CA ALA A 180 16.19 6.51 -7.21
C ALA A 180 17.33 5.62 -6.70
N SER A 181 17.00 4.54 -5.98
CA SER A 181 18.00 3.57 -5.50
C SER A 181 18.72 2.87 -6.64
N SER A 182 17.98 2.46 -7.67
CA SER A 182 18.56 1.81 -8.85
C SER A 182 19.49 2.75 -9.62
N LEU A 183 19.09 4.01 -9.79
CA LEU A 183 19.91 5.03 -10.45
C LEU A 183 21.19 5.33 -9.66
N LEU A 184 21.08 5.44 -8.34
CA LEU A 184 22.23 5.64 -7.45
C LEU A 184 23.21 4.46 -7.53
N LEU A 185 22.70 3.22 -7.44
CA LEU A 185 23.52 2.02 -7.54
C LEU A 185 24.19 1.90 -8.91
N TRP A 186 23.45 2.20 -9.99
CA TRP A 186 24.02 2.21 -11.33
C TRP A 186 25.11 3.28 -11.47
N TRP A 187 24.88 4.50 -11.00
CA TRP A 187 25.86 5.58 -11.03
C TRP A 187 27.11 5.23 -10.21
N LEU A 188 26.94 4.69 -9.03
CA LEU A 188 28.03 4.26 -8.15
C LEU A 188 28.85 3.13 -8.79
N SER A 189 28.20 2.12 -9.34
CA SER A 189 28.83 1.01 -10.06
C SER A 189 29.59 1.50 -11.30
N ALA A 190 28.98 2.38 -12.09
CA ALA A 190 29.62 2.96 -13.25
C ALA A 190 30.88 3.75 -12.88
N ARG A 191 30.86 4.50 -11.79
CA ARG A 191 31.97 5.36 -11.35
C ARG A 191 33.08 4.58 -10.62
N LEU A 192 32.72 3.64 -9.75
CA LEU A 192 33.70 2.95 -8.90
C LEU A 192 34.25 1.67 -9.52
N VAL A 193 33.51 1.04 -10.44
CA VAL A 193 33.88 -0.26 -10.99
C VAL A 193 34.07 -0.19 -12.51
N LEU A 194 33.03 0.16 -13.26
CA LEU A 194 33.05 0.05 -14.73
C LEU A 194 34.10 0.96 -15.38
N ARG A 195 34.20 2.23 -14.98
CA ARG A 195 35.17 3.17 -15.53
C ARG A 195 36.61 2.80 -15.21
N PRO A 196 37.03 2.47 -13.97
CA PRO A 196 38.37 2.01 -13.67
C PRO A 196 38.77 0.72 -14.41
N VAL A 197 37.85 -0.25 -14.49
CA VAL A 197 38.10 -1.49 -15.25
C VAL A 197 38.29 -1.22 -16.73
N ALA A 198 37.46 -0.38 -17.33
CA ALA A 198 37.63 0.02 -18.74
C ALA A 198 38.94 0.74 -18.97
N ALA A 199 39.39 1.60 -18.05
CA ALA A 199 40.70 2.28 -18.15
C ALA A 199 41.86 1.28 -18.02
N LEU A 200 41.78 0.27 -17.18
CA LEU A 200 42.75 -0.82 -17.05
C LEU A 200 42.87 -1.61 -18.36
N ILE A 201 41.74 -2.01 -18.95
CA ILE A 201 41.69 -2.73 -20.22
C ILE A 201 42.32 -1.89 -21.35
N ALA A 202 41.96 -0.60 -21.42
CA ALA A 202 42.52 0.30 -22.42
C ALA A 202 44.06 0.51 -22.23
N GLY A 203 44.50 0.64 -20.98
CA GLY A 203 45.92 0.77 -20.63
C GLY A 203 46.72 -0.48 -20.99
N THR A 204 46.23 -1.69 -20.67
CA THR A 204 46.91 -2.95 -21.05
C THR A 204 47.04 -3.10 -22.54
N ARG A 205 46.01 -2.68 -23.31
CA ARG A 205 46.07 -2.71 -24.76
C ARG A 205 47.14 -1.78 -25.33
N LYS A 206 47.25 -0.56 -24.80
CA LYS A 206 48.31 0.40 -25.22
C LYS A 206 49.71 -0.13 -24.92
N VAL A 207 49.91 -0.73 -23.75
CA VAL A 207 51.19 -1.36 -23.40
C VAL A 207 51.52 -2.51 -24.36
N ALA A 208 50.53 -3.33 -24.75
CA ALA A 208 50.73 -4.38 -25.75
C ALA A 208 51.08 -3.84 -27.15
N GLU A 209 50.60 -2.65 -27.49
CA GLU A 209 50.92 -1.92 -28.73
C GLU A 209 52.31 -1.20 -28.65
N GLY A 210 53.01 -1.29 -27.49
CA GLY A 210 54.34 -0.73 -27.29
C GLY A 210 54.37 0.66 -26.63
N ASP A 211 53.22 1.25 -26.30
CA ASP A 211 53.14 2.52 -25.57
C ASP A 211 53.33 2.29 -24.05
N LEU A 212 54.59 2.41 -23.61
CA LEU A 212 54.96 2.29 -22.19
C LEU A 212 54.85 3.63 -21.43
N THR A 213 54.30 4.69 -22.04
CA THR A 213 54.14 6.00 -21.39
C THR A 213 52.78 6.15 -20.72
N THR A 214 51.86 5.23 -21.02
CA THR A 214 50.50 5.24 -20.46
C THR A 214 50.53 5.00 -18.95
N THR A 215 49.92 5.92 -18.18
CA THR A 215 49.72 5.80 -16.73
C THR A 215 48.23 5.77 -16.38
N LEU A 216 47.83 4.94 -15.41
CA LEU A 216 46.48 4.82 -14.91
C LEU A 216 46.28 5.67 -13.65
N PRO A 217 45.11 6.29 -13.46
CA PRO A 217 44.84 7.05 -12.24
C PRO A 217 44.77 6.12 -11.03
N ALA A 218 45.72 6.24 -10.09
CA ALA A 218 45.88 5.36 -8.93
C ALA A 218 45.39 5.97 -7.62
N GLY A 219 44.51 7.01 -7.68
CA GLY A 219 44.04 7.77 -6.52
C GLY A 219 43.00 7.06 -5.62
N ALA A 220 42.46 5.94 -6.06
CA ALA A 220 41.44 5.22 -5.30
C ALA A 220 42.08 4.35 -4.19
N ARG A 221 41.46 4.36 -2.99
CA ARG A 221 41.88 3.60 -1.78
C ARG A 221 41.22 2.22 -1.69
N HIS A 222 40.96 1.56 -2.79
CA HIS A 222 40.36 0.23 -2.88
C HIS A 222 41.19 -0.66 -3.82
N GLU A 223 40.85 -1.92 -3.97
CA GLU A 223 41.59 -2.96 -4.68
C GLU A 223 41.91 -2.58 -6.14
N LEU A 224 40.99 -1.86 -6.82
CA LEU A 224 41.24 -1.36 -8.19
C LEU A 224 42.31 -0.26 -8.22
N GLY A 225 42.43 0.52 -7.16
CA GLY A 225 43.50 1.50 -7.00
C GLY A 225 44.85 0.81 -6.78
N ASP A 226 44.90 -0.30 -6.01
CA ASP A 226 46.10 -1.11 -5.85
C ASP A 226 46.52 -1.74 -7.19
N LEU A 227 45.57 -2.25 -7.95
CA LEU A 227 45.78 -2.82 -9.26
C LEU A 227 46.34 -1.78 -10.23
N ALA A 228 45.82 -0.55 -10.21
CA ALA A 228 46.32 0.55 -11.05
C ALA A 228 47.78 0.94 -10.67
N ARG A 229 48.12 0.93 -9.37
CA ARG A 229 49.51 1.14 -8.89
C ARG A 229 50.44 0.03 -9.38
N ALA A 230 50.06 -1.21 -9.23
CA ALA A 230 50.81 -2.37 -9.68
C ALA A 230 51.05 -2.33 -11.22
N PHE A 231 50.01 -1.96 -11.97
CA PHE A 231 50.09 -1.77 -13.40
C PHE A 231 51.11 -0.67 -13.78
N ASN A 232 51.05 0.49 -13.15
CA ASN A 232 51.99 1.60 -13.42
C ASN A 232 53.41 1.20 -13.06
N ASP A 233 53.65 0.46 -11.98
CA ASP A 233 54.98 -0.03 -11.60
C ASP A 233 55.52 -1.06 -12.62
N MET A 234 54.69 -1.97 -13.08
CA MET A 234 55.04 -2.94 -14.12
C MET A 234 55.44 -2.21 -15.41
N THR A 235 54.63 -1.26 -15.88
CA THR A 235 54.87 -0.50 -17.10
C THR A 235 56.18 0.28 -17.02
N ARG A 236 56.48 0.92 -15.88
CA ARG A 236 57.72 1.63 -15.60
C ARG A 236 58.93 0.71 -15.70
N ARG A 237 58.90 -0.46 -15.04
CA ARG A 237 59.97 -1.46 -15.08
C ARG A 237 60.21 -1.99 -16.50
N LEU A 238 59.13 -2.19 -17.28
CA LEU A 238 59.26 -2.62 -18.68
C LEU A 238 59.95 -1.55 -19.54
N ALA A 239 59.58 -0.28 -19.37
CA ALA A 239 60.21 0.84 -20.05
C ALA A 239 61.68 0.99 -19.67
N GLU A 240 62.05 0.79 -18.42
CA GLU A 240 63.45 0.82 -17.98
C GLU A 240 64.28 -0.33 -18.59
N ALA A 241 63.72 -1.57 -18.61
CA ALA A 241 64.36 -2.71 -19.22
C ALA A 241 64.58 -2.53 -20.74
N GLN A 242 63.60 -2.00 -21.45
CA GLN A 242 63.74 -1.68 -22.88
C GLN A 242 64.81 -0.64 -23.11
N ARG A 243 64.94 0.42 -22.30
CA ARG A 243 66.01 1.43 -22.43
C ARG A 243 67.39 0.81 -22.21
N GLN A 244 67.52 -0.08 -21.20
CA GLN A 244 68.79 -0.78 -20.93
C GLN A 244 69.25 -1.66 -22.14
N LEU A 245 68.28 -2.42 -22.68
CA LEU A 245 68.51 -3.25 -23.85
C LEU A 245 68.96 -2.38 -25.07
N ALA A 246 68.27 -1.28 -25.33
CA ALA A 246 68.64 -0.37 -26.43
C ALA A 246 70.00 0.29 -26.22
N GLN A 247 70.44 0.59 -25.00
CA GLN A 247 71.77 1.04 -24.64
C GLN A 247 72.86 -0.04 -24.89
N ALA A 248 72.58 -1.27 -24.44
CA ALA A 248 73.47 -2.39 -24.62
C ALA A 248 73.70 -2.70 -26.12
N ASP A 249 72.65 -2.67 -26.94
CA ASP A 249 72.74 -2.84 -28.37
C ASP A 249 73.56 -1.71 -29.08
N LYS A 250 73.39 -0.46 -28.65
CA LYS A 250 74.22 0.67 -29.12
C LYS A 250 75.69 0.47 -28.81
N LEU A 251 76.00 0.07 -27.58
CA LEU A 251 77.41 -0.20 -27.17
C LEU A 251 78.01 -1.37 -27.93
N ALA A 252 77.21 -2.46 -28.11
CA ALA A 252 77.65 -3.62 -28.89
C ALA A 252 77.87 -3.28 -30.38
N SER A 253 77.06 -2.37 -30.94
CA SER A 253 77.25 -1.91 -32.33
C SER A 253 78.51 -1.03 -32.53
N VAL A 254 78.79 -0.12 -31.59
CA VAL A 254 79.98 0.71 -31.56
C VAL A 254 81.26 -0.15 -31.40
N GLY A 255 81.18 -1.16 -30.47
CA GLY A 255 82.29 -2.10 -30.25
C GLY A 255 82.62 -2.97 -31.51
N ARG A 256 81.62 -3.28 -32.32
CA ARG A 256 81.83 -4.01 -33.61
C ARG A 256 82.45 -3.18 -34.70
N HIS A 257 82.25 -1.86 -34.71
CA HIS A 257 82.86 -0.96 -35.71
C HIS A 257 84.26 -0.46 -35.28
N ALA A 258 84.64 -0.61 -34.01
CA ALA A 258 85.97 -0.22 -33.47
C ALA A 258 86.98 -1.33 -33.49
N ARG A 259 86.88 -2.40 -34.34
CA ARG A 259 87.98 -3.34 -34.63
C ARG A 259 89.05 -2.64 -35.47
N PRO A 260 90.27 -2.41 -34.91
CA PRO A 260 91.28 -1.70 -35.62
C PRO A 260 91.82 -2.53 -36.82
N VAL A 261 91.88 -1.89 -37.94
CA VAL A 261 92.72 -2.31 -39.10
C VAL A 261 94.18 -2.23 -38.64
N SER A 262 94.70 -3.24 -37.97
CA SER A 262 96.15 -3.38 -37.67
C SER A 262 96.59 -4.80 -37.88
N ARG A 263 96.92 -5.13 -39.15
CA ARG A 263 97.91 -6.16 -39.48
C ARG A 263 98.17 -6.19 -41.00
N ARG A 264 98.93 -5.25 -41.49
CA ARG A 264 99.72 -5.52 -42.67
C ARG A 264 100.92 -4.58 -42.70
N ARG A 265 101.99 -4.89 -42.01
CA ARG A 265 103.34 -4.55 -42.37
C ARG A 265 104.31 -5.44 -41.61
N ARG A 266 104.73 -6.56 -42.28
CA ARG A 266 106.05 -7.11 -42.23
C ARG A 266 106.18 -8.18 -43.29
N ASN A 267 106.77 -7.78 -44.38
CA ASN A 267 107.92 -8.50 -44.99
C ASN A 267 108.46 -7.65 -46.09
N ARG A 268 109.52 -7.00 -45.84
CA ARG A 268 110.84 -7.07 -46.40
C ARG A 268 111.76 -6.23 -45.61
#